data_4e925b40764924c75ca70791b390f757
#
_entry.id   4e925b40764924c75ca70791b390f757
#
_cell.length_a   1.000
_cell.length_b   1.000
_cell.length_c   1.000
_cell.angle_alpha   90.00
_cell.angle_beta   90.00
_cell.angle_gamma   90.00
#
_symmetry.space_group_name_H-M   'P 1'
#
loop_
_entity.id
_entity.type
_entity.pdbx_description
1 polymer ?
#
loop_
_entity_poly.entity_id
_entity_poly.type
_entity_poly.pdbx_seq_one_letter_code
_entity_poly.pdbx_strand_id
1 'polypeptide(L)'
;MKNIKKFQSVLLQLAFITFISFSIVSCDNKAKTEDSKEVAEDQNEAKMDGMKTEDDAEFLVDVAESNQEEISLGKLAQEKGSMVDVRELGKMMETAHTKSQTELVTLATQKSITLPETKTEDVNESYKKMSDMKSGKDFDKEYCDAMVEKHKKNIEKFEKASTDSVDPDIKMMATNKLPDLRKHLEMAEMCQKKCEAMK
;
A
#
# COMPACT_ATOMS: atom_id res chain seq x y z
N MET A 1 4.95 83.00 0.44
CA MET A 1 6.09 83.80 -0.09
C MET A 1 7.14 82.89 -0.63
N LYS A 2 7.51 83.10 -1.90
CA LYS A 2 8.74 82.71 -2.62
C LYS A 2 8.99 81.21 -2.75
N ASN A 3 8.70 80.62 -3.97
CA ASN A 3 9.51 80.58 -5.21
C ASN A 3 10.93 80.02 -4.99
N ILE A 4 11.30 78.97 -5.73
CA ILE A 4 12.10 79.01 -6.96
C ILE A 4 12.46 77.55 -7.32
N LYS A 5 11.90 76.99 -8.39
CA LYS A 5 12.47 76.71 -9.71
C LYS A 5 13.74 75.85 -9.81
N LYS A 6 13.55 74.74 -10.53
CA LYS A 6 14.39 74.19 -11.62
C LYS A 6 15.77 73.62 -11.26
N PHE A 7 15.98 72.40 -11.66
CA PHE A 7 16.77 72.07 -12.87
C PHE A 7 16.55 70.63 -13.32
N GLN A 8 16.18 70.51 -14.58
CA GLN A 8 16.19 69.24 -15.31
C GLN A 8 17.64 68.83 -15.60
N SER A 9 17.96 67.59 -15.44
CA SER A 9 19.07 66.98 -16.14
C SER A 9 18.65 65.59 -16.60
N VAL A 10 18.46 65.50 -17.88
CA VAL A 10 18.22 64.28 -18.66
C VAL A 10 19.55 63.57 -18.76
N LEU A 11 19.67 62.40 -18.20
CA LEU A 11 20.75 61.47 -18.48
C LEU A 11 20.14 60.19 -19.08
N LEU A 12 20.30 60.13 -20.39
CA LEU A 12 19.98 58.97 -21.24
C LEU A 12 20.98 57.87 -20.91
N GLN A 13 20.52 56.85 -20.18
CA GLN A 13 21.32 55.61 -20.05
C GLN A 13 20.68 54.50 -20.88
N LEU A 14 21.40 54.12 -21.94
CA LEU A 14 21.12 52.94 -22.74
C LEU A 14 21.20 51.71 -21.82
N ALA A 15 20.05 51.12 -21.53
CA ALA A 15 20.01 49.78 -20.94
C ALA A 15 20.21 48.74 -22.06
N PHE A 16 21.37 48.12 -22.05
CA PHE A 16 21.66 46.94 -22.85
C PHE A 16 20.81 45.77 -22.25
N ILE A 17 19.70 45.47 -22.93
CA ILE A 17 18.91 44.28 -22.61
C ILE A 17 19.65 43.09 -23.25
N THR A 18 20.46 42.42 -22.45
CA THR A 18 20.95 41.08 -22.78
C THR A 18 19.79 40.09 -22.67
N PHE A 19 19.30 39.67 -23.81
CA PHE A 19 18.33 38.59 -23.92
C PHE A 19 19.07 37.28 -23.56
N ILE A 20 19.02 36.90 -22.30
CA ILE A 20 19.42 35.56 -21.85
C ILE A 20 18.34 34.61 -22.33
N SER A 21 18.59 33.95 -23.46
CA SER A 21 17.78 32.82 -23.91
C SER A 21 17.88 31.69 -22.89
N PHE A 22 16.90 31.60 -21.99
CA PHE A 22 16.73 30.47 -21.09
C PHE A 22 16.22 29.30 -21.95
N SER A 23 17.14 28.49 -22.45
CA SER A 23 16.80 27.20 -23.05
C SER A 23 16.24 26.33 -21.93
N ILE A 24 14.90 26.26 -21.84
CA ILE A 24 14.22 25.22 -21.04
C ILE A 24 14.56 23.89 -21.73
N VAL A 25 15.58 23.21 -21.25
CA VAL A 25 15.74 21.78 -21.46
C VAL A 25 14.59 21.14 -20.70
N SER A 26 13.50 20.89 -21.41
CA SER A 26 12.46 19.99 -20.94
C SER A 26 13.08 18.60 -20.91
N CYS A 27 13.72 18.25 -19.80
CA CYS A 27 13.92 16.86 -19.44
C CYS A 27 12.52 16.33 -19.14
N ASP A 28 12.03 15.50 -20.04
CA ASP A 28 10.88 14.62 -19.80
C ASP A 28 11.35 13.53 -18.81
N ASN A 29 11.71 13.96 -17.61
CA ASN A 29 11.92 13.12 -16.47
C ASN A 29 10.51 12.88 -15.92
N LYS A 30 9.82 11.81 -16.40
CA LYS A 30 8.84 11.14 -15.57
C LYS A 30 9.60 10.76 -14.30
N ALA A 31 9.52 11.59 -13.28
CA ALA A 31 9.93 11.22 -11.95
C ALA A 31 9.14 9.93 -11.65
N LYS A 32 9.86 8.79 -11.61
CA LYS A 32 9.29 7.56 -11.11
C LYS A 32 8.85 7.92 -9.68
N THR A 33 7.57 7.97 -9.43
CA THR A 33 7.06 8.13 -8.07
C THR A 33 7.61 6.93 -7.30
N GLU A 34 8.40 7.20 -6.25
CA GLU A 34 8.92 6.16 -5.37
C GLU A 34 7.76 5.32 -4.84
N ASP A 35 7.95 4.02 -4.77
CA ASP A 35 6.92 3.13 -4.23
C ASP A 35 6.69 3.44 -2.75
N SER A 36 5.43 3.45 -2.33
CA SER A 36 5.07 3.78 -0.95
C SER A 36 5.63 2.79 0.07
N LYS A 37 5.93 1.55 -0.36
CA LYS A 37 6.60 0.55 0.46
C LYS A 37 8.08 0.90 0.64
N GLU A 38 8.81 1.16 -0.45
CA GLU A 38 10.22 1.56 -0.42
C GLU A 38 10.41 2.79 0.49
N VAL A 39 9.55 3.81 0.35
CA VAL A 39 9.59 5.01 1.21
C VAL A 39 9.39 4.67 2.69
N ALA A 40 8.49 3.76 3.02
CA ALA A 40 8.24 3.35 4.41
C ALA A 40 9.43 2.56 4.97
N GLU A 41 10.00 1.64 4.20
CA GLU A 41 11.16 0.83 4.56
C GLU A 41 12.39 1.71 4.80
N ASP A 42 12.73 2.62 3.88
CA ASP A 42 13.85 3.57 4.02
C ASP A 42 13.70 4.45 5.27
N GLN A 43 12.49 4.93 5.56
CA GLN A 43 12.23 5.72 6.76
C GLN A 43 12.36 4.90 8.04
N ASN A 44 12.04 3.63 8.02
CA ASN A 44 12.18 2.74 9.16
C ASN A 44 13.64 2.37 9.37
N GLU A 45 14.39 2.01 8.33
CA GLU A 45 15.83 1.76 8.40
C GLU A 45 16.57 2.96 9.03
N ALA A 46 16.24 4.18 8.60
CA ALA A 46 16.85 5.39 9.15
C ALA A 46 16.55 5.65 10.64
N LYS A 47 15.51 5.02 11.21
CA LYS A 47 15.08 5.20 12.61
C LYS A 47 15.47 4.02 13.51
N MET A 48 15.60 2.82 12.94
CA MET A 48 15.82 1.60 13.70
C MET A 48 17.31 1.40 13.96
N ASP A 49 17.63 0.85 15.13
CA ASP A 49 19.01 0.54 15.52
C ASP A 49 19.16 -0.97 15.69
N GLY A 50 19.43 -1.63 14.57
CA GLY A 50 19.75 -3.06 14.53
C GLY A 50 18.76 -3.92 13.73
N MET A 51 19.30 -4.96 13.07
CA MET A 51 18.59 -5.84 12.13
C MET A 51 17.28 -6.44 12.65
N LYS A 52 17.18 -6.77 13.94
CA LYS A 52 15.95 -7.38 14.47
C LYS A 52 14.80 -6.41 14.66
N THR A 53 15.10 -5.14 14.91
CA THR A 53 14.07 -4.07 14.95
C THR A 53 13.64 -3.67 13.55
N GLU A 54 14.55 -3.77 12.58
CA GLU A 54 14.25 -3.63 11.15
C GLU A 54 13.32 -4.76 10.67
N ASP A 55 13.61 -6.02 11.00
CA ASP A 55 12.74 -7.18 10.71
C ASP A 55 11.31 -6.99 11.26
N ASP A 56 11.17 -6.45 12.48
CA ASP A 56 9.87 -6.16 13.08
C ASP A 56 9.12 -5.04 12.32
N ALA A 57 9.85 -4.00 11.87
CA ALA A 57 9.28 -2.92 11.08
C ALA A 57 8.87 -3.41 9.67
N GLU A 58 9.72 -4.17 8.99
CA GLU A 58 9.43 -4.79 7.69
C GLU A 58 8.18 -5.68 7.76
N PHE A 59 8.07 -6.49 8.82
CA PHE A 59 6.88 -7.30 9.04
C PHE A 59 5.61 -6.46 9.11
N LEU A 60 5.60 -5.31 9.83
CA LEU A 60 4.42 -4.44 9.89
C LEU A 60 4.12 -3.77 8.54
N VAL A 61 5.16 -3.40 7.77
CA VAL A 61 5.02 -2.86 6.39
C VAL A 61 4.38 -3.90 5.48
N ASP A 62 4.86 -5.13 5.49
CA ASP A 62 4.29 -6.26 4.73
C ASP A 62 2.83 -6.55 5.10
N VAL A 63 2.50 -6.48 6.39
CA VAL A 63 1.11 -6.66 6.86
C VAL A 63 0.21 -5.51 6.36
N ALA A 64 0.71 -4.28 6.34
CA ALA A 64 -0.03 -3.13 5.82
C ALA A 64 -0.33 -3.30 4.32
N GLU A 65 0.67 -3.68 3.54
CA GLU A 65 0.54 -3.96 2.10
C GLU A 65 -0.49 -5.07 1.84
N SER A 66 -0.36 -6.21 2.55
CA SER A 66 -1.31 -7.33 2.44
C SER A 66 -2.75 -6.92 2.78
N ASN A 67 -2.94 -6.16 3.87
CA ASN A 67 -4.26 -5.66 4.23
C ASN A 67 -4.84 -4.74 3.14
N GLN A 68 -4.04 -3.81 2.58
CA GLN A 68 -4.49 -2.91 1.51
C GLN A 68 -4.90 -3.69 0.26
N GLU A 69 -4.17 -4.73 -0.09
CA GLU A 69 -4.46 -5.58 -1.22
C GLU A 69 -5.76 -6.37 -1.00
N GLU A 70 -5.91 -7.05 0.13
CA GLU A 70 -7.07 -7.87 0.43
C GLU A 70 -8.36 -7.06 0.60
N ILE A 71 -8.27 -5.85 1.15
CA ILE A 71 -9.39 -4.89 1.16
C ILE A 71 -9.80 -4.53 -0.27
N SER A 72 -8.83 -4.25 -1.14
CA SER A 72 -9.09 -3.81 -2.52
C SER A 72 -9.68 -4.94 -3.36
N LEU A 73 -9.12 -6.14 -3.27
CA LEU A 73 -9.59 -7.32 -3.97
C LEU A 73 -10.92 -7.82 -3.42
N GLY A 74 -11.15 -7.69 -2.10
CA GLY A 74 -12.42 -8.01 -1.47
C GLY A 74 -13.57 -7.13 -1.96
N LYS A 75 -13.33 -5.83 -2.15
CA LYS A 75 -14.31 -4.91 -2.79
C LYS A 75 -14.57 -5.32 -4.23
N LEU A 76 -13.53 -5.61 -4.99
CA LEU A 76 -13.65 -6.02 -6.38
C LEU A 76 -14.43 -7.33 -6.52
N ALA A 77 -14.23 -8.28 -5.60
CA ALA A 77 -14.97 -9.55 -5.59
C ALA A 77 -16.47 -9.35 -5.31
N GLN A 78 -16.84 -8.39 -4.49
CA GLN A 78 -18.25 -8.04 -4.27
C GLN A 78 -18.90 -7.46 -5.53
N GLU A 79 -18.14 -6.71 -6.33
CA GLU A 79 -18.63 -6.08 -7.57
C GLU A 79 -18.69 -7.06 -8.75
N LYS A 80 -17.66 -7.90 -8.91
CA LYS A 80 -17.43 -8.74 -10.11
C LYS A 80 -17.73 -10.21 -9.91
N GLY A 81 -17.75 -10.70 -8.69
CA GLY A 81 -18.02 -12.11 -8.40
C GLY A 81 -19.37 -12.56 -8.93
N SER A 82 -19.37 -13.60 -9.76
CA SER A 82 -20.60 -14.18 -10.30
C SER A 82 -21.28 -15.07 -9.27
N MET A 83 -20.50 -15.82 -8.46
CA MET A 83 -21.02 -16.63 -7.36
C MET A 83 -21.32 -15.79 -6.12
N VAL A 84 -22.39 -16.19 -5.41
CA VAL A 84 -22.70 -15.60 -4.10
C VAL A 84 -21.57 -15.85 -3.11
N ASP A 85 -21.02 -17.06 -3.07
CA ASP A 85 -19.92 -17.44 -2.18
C ASP A 85 -18.69 -16.54 -2.38
N VAL A 86 -18.35 -16.17 -3.63
CA VAL A 86 -17.23 -15.27 -3.94
C VAL A 86 -17.47 -13.85 -3.42
N ARG A 87 -18.69 -13.34 -3.60
CA ARG A 87 -19.05 -12.02 -3.08
C ARG A 87 -19.07 -11.98 -1.55
N GLU A 88 -19.55 -13.04 -0.90
CA GLU A 88 -19.54 -13.16 0.57
C GLU A 88 -18.12 -13.29 1.11
N LEU A 89 -17.26 -14.08 0.47
CA LEU A 89 -15.84 -14.16 0.79
C LEU A 89 -15.19 -12.78 0.66
N GLY A 90 -15.46 -12.06 -0.44
CA GLY A 90 -14.95 -10.69 -0.66
C GLY A 90 -15.37 -9.72 0.43
N LYS A 91 -16.63 -9.75 0.84
CA LYS A 91 -17.13 -8.91 1.94
C LYS A 91 -16.48 -9.24 3.28
N MET A 92 -16.26 -10.52 3.55
CA MET A 92 -15.59 -10.98 4.76
C MET A 92 -14.14 -10.50 4.79
N MET A 93 -13.39 -10.68 3.66
CA MET A 93 -12.00 -10.21 3.55
C MET A 93 -11.90 -8.69 3.73
N GLU A 94 -12.71 -7.90 3.03
CA GLU A 94 -12.75 -6.45 3.21
C GLU A 94 -12.95 -6.06 4.68
N THR A 95 -13.93 -6.68 5.33
CA THR A 95 -14.28 -6.34 6.72
C THR A 95 -13.17 -6.71 7.69
N ALA A 96 -12.63 -7.92 7.58
CA ALA A 96 -11.59 -8.44 8.49
C ALA A 96 -10.28 -7.65 8.32
N HIS A 97 -9.84 -7.41 7.07
CA HIS A 97 -8.58 -6.72 6.80
C HIS A 97 -8.69 -5.21 7.03
N THR A 98 -9.85 -4.57 6.89
CA THR A 98 -10.07 -3.18 7.34
C THR A 98 -9.87 -3.05 8.86
N LYS A 99 -10.43 -3.99 9.63
CA LYS A 99 -10.22 -4.02 11.08
C LYS A 99 -8.74 -4.26 11.41
N SER A 100 -8.11 -5.23 10.74
CA SER A 100 -6.67 -5.53 10.92
C SER A 100 -5.81 -4.31 10.63
N GLN A 101 -6.09 -3.56 9.56
CA GLN A 101 -5.37 -2.34 9.21
C GLN A 101 -5.48 -1.26 10.29
N THR A 102 -6.66 -1.08 10.87
CA THR A 102 -6.87 -0.10 11.95
C THR A 102 -6.04 -0.45 13.19
N GLU A 103 -6.03 -1.71 13.58
CA GLU A 103 -5.23 -2.21 14.71
C GLU A 103 -3.72 -2.08 14.42
N LEU A 104 -3.30 -2.39 13.20
CA LEU A 104 -1.92 -2.27 12.74
C LEU A 104 -1.42 -0.83 12.78
N VAL A 105 -2.19 0.13 12.25
CA VAL A 105 -1.85 1.57 12.28
C VAL A 105 -1.66 2.05 13.72
N THR A 106 -2.50 1.57 14.64
CA THR A 106 -2.38 1.91 16.06
C THR A 106 -1.07 1.41 16.64
N LEU A 107 -0.72 0.15 16.38
CA LEU A 107 0.53 -0.45 16.86
C LEU A 107 1.75 0.23 16.23
N ALA A 108 1.77 0.40 14.91
CA ALA A 108 2.87 1.05 14.20
C ALA A 108 3.14 2.47 14.72
N THR A 109 2.05 3.24 14.99
CA THR A 109 2.16 4.58 15.58
C THR A 109 2.80 4.53 16.96
N GLN A 110 2.41 3.60 17.82
CA GLN A 110 3.00 3.42 19.16
C GLN A 110 4.50 3.05 19.10
N LYS A 111 4.90 2.32 18.06
CA LYS A 111 6.28 1.88 17.83
C LYS A 111 7.10 2.86 16.99
N SER A 112 6.53 3.97 16.54
CA SER A 112 7.16 4.94 15.61
C SER A 112 7.59 4.31 14.28
N ILE A 113 6.91 3.24 13.87
CA ILE A 113 7.12 2.56 12.58
C ILE A 113 6.26 3.23 11.52
N THR A 114 6.89 3.58 10.39
CA THR A 114 6.20 4.12 9.21
C THR A 114 5.58 2.98 8.42
N LEU A 115 4.33 3.15 8.00
CA LEU A 115 3.63 2.23 7.10
C LEU A 115 3.42 2.90 5.73
N PRO A 116 3.23 2.13 4.64
CA PRO A 116 2.88 2.67 3.34
C PRO A 116 1.61 3.55 3.42
N GLU A 117 1.72 4.81 3.00
CA GLU A 117 0.60 5.77 3.05
C GLU A 117 -0.43 5.54 1.95
N THR A 118 0.03 5.03 0.81
CA THR A 118 -0.80 4.72 -0.36
C THR A 118 -0.63 3.25 -0.74
N LYS A 119 -1.45 2.78 -1.68
CA LYS A 119 -1.26 1.45 -2.26
C LYS A 119 0.10 1.35 -2.93
N THR A 120 0.81 0.28 -2.64
CA THR A 120 2.10 -0.03 -3.25
C THR A 120 1.96 -0.39 -4.73
N GLU A 121 3.07 -0.44 -5.46
CA GLU A 121 3.07 -0.86 -6.87
C GLU A 121 2.49 -2.27 -7.00
N ASP A 122 2.90 -3.21 -6.15
CA ASP A 122 2.40 -4.60 -6.13
C ASP A 122 0.88 -4.68 -5.90
N VAL A 123 0.35 -3.89 -4.98
CA VAL A 123 -1.11 -3.82 -4.73
C VAL A 123 -1.86 -3.28 -5.95
N ASN A 124 -1.30 -2.26 -6.60
CA ASN A 124 -1.90 -1.67 -7.79
C ASN A 124 -1.86 -2.63 -9.00
N GLU A 125 -0.76 -3.37 -9.19
CA GLU A 125 -0.63 -4.38 -10.25
C GLU A 125 -1.58 -5.53 -10.03
N SER A 126 -1.64 -6.09 -8.82
CA SER A 126 -2.55 -7.16 -8.45
C SER A 126 -4.01 -6.75 -8.65
N TYR A 127 -4.39 -5.56 -8.18
CA TYR A 127 -5.72 -5.02 -8.39
C TYR A 127 -6.02 -4.84 -9.88
N LYS A 128 -5.10 -4.27 -10.64
CA LYS A 128 -5.27 -4.06 -12.09
C LYS A 128 -5.47 -5.37 -12.83
N LYS A 129 -4.60 -6.37 -12.58
CA LYS A 129 -4.71 -7.71 -13.20
C LYS A 129 -6.12 -8.28 -13.01
N MET A 130 -6.63 -8.23 -11.79
CA MET A 130 -7.93 -8.81 -11.46
C MET A 130 -9.09 -7.93 -11.94
N SER A 131 -8.95 -6.60 -11.92
CA SER A 131 -9.98 -5.68 -12.41
C SER A 131 -10.17 -5.71 -13.92
N ASP A 132 -9.13 -6.05 -14.69
CA ASP A 132 -9.20 -6.20 -16.14
C ASP A 132 -9.94 -7.48 -16.56
N MET A 133 -10.13 -8.46 -15.68
CA MET A 133 -10.89 -9.66 -15.93
C MET A 133 -12.38 -9.35 -16.07
N LYS A 134 -13.06 -10.10 -16.93
CA LYS A 134 -14.53 -10.05 -16.99
C LYS A 134 -15.14 -10.77 -15.80
N SER A 135 -16.31 -10.29 -15.35
CA SER A 135 -17.11 -11.02 -14.38
C SER A 135 -17.49 -12.41 -14.93
N GLY A 136 -17.45 -13.41 -14.05
CA GLY A 136 -17.75 -14.80 -14.45
C GLY A 136 -16.85 -15.80 -13.74
N LYS A 137 -16.93 -17.07 -14.20
CA LYS A 137 -16.24 -18.19 -13.58
C LYS A 137 -14.72 -18.02 -13.49
N ASP A 138 -14.08 -17.44 -14.51
CA ASP A 138 -12.62 -17.24 -14.51
C ASP A 138 -12.19 -16.22 -13.45
N PHE A 139 -12.96 -15.15 -13.28
CA PHE A 139 -12.75 -14.18 -12.19
C PHE A 139 -12.94 -14.84 -10.81
N ASP A 140 -14.04 -15.59 -10.64
CA ASP A 140 -14.35 -16.25 -9.38
C ASP A 140 -13.24 -17.22 -8.97
N LYS A 141 -12.74 -18.00 -9.93
CA LYS A 141 -11.63 -18.93 -9.70
C LYS A 141 -10.34 -18.19 -9.33
N GLU A 142 -9.94 -17.20 -10.13
CA GLU A 142 -8.70 -16.43 -9.90
C GLU A 142 -8.73 -15.74 -8.53
N TYR A 143 -9.89 -15.18 -8.13
CA TYR A 143 -10.04 -14.57 -6.81
C TYR A 143 -9.85 -15.58 -5.67
N CYS A 144 -10.52 -16.73 -5.74
CA CYS A 144 -10.40 -17.74 -4.68
C CYS A 144 -8.99 -18.34 -4.64
N ASP A 145 -8.34 -18.58 -5.77
CA ASP A 145 -6.96 -19.05 -5.86
C ASP A 145 -5.99 -18.05 -5.23
N ALA A 146 -6.17 -16.76 -5.54
CA ALA A 146 -5.38 -15.69 -4.96
C ALA A 146 -5.54 -15.61 -3.42
N MET A 147 -6.77 -15.71 -2.91
CA MET A 147 -7.02 -15.68 -1.46
C MET A 147 -6.38 -16.89 -0.76
N VAL A 148 -6.42 -18.07 -1.34
CA VAL A 148 -5.76 -19.26 -0.78
C VAL A 148 -4.25 -19.07 -0.72
N GLU A 149 -3.62 -18.62 -1.82
CA GLU A 149 -2.17 -18.41 -1.87
C GLU A 149 -1.69 -17.34 -0.89
N LYS A 150 -2.39 -16.20 -0.86
CA LYS A 150 -2.05 -15.09 0.02
C LYS A 150 -2.15 -15.47 1.50
N HIS A 151 -3.22 -16.14 1.90
CA HIS A 151 -3.38 -16.54 3.29
C HIS A 151 -2.35 -17.59 3.72
N LYS A 152 -1.92 -18.51 2.85
CA LYS A 152 -0.81 -19.42 3.14
C LYS A 152 0.48 -18.65 3.41
N LYS A 153 0.84 -17.71 2.53
CA LYS A 153 2.03 -16.87 2.70
C LYS A 153 1.95 -15.99 3.96
N ASN A 154 0.79 -15.41 4.22
CA ASN A 154 0.60 -14.58 5.42
C ASN A 154 0.72 -15.40 6.70
N ILE A 155 0.14 -16.61 6.74
CA ILE A 155 0.28 -17.50 7.91
C ILE A 155 1.75 -17.78 8.18
N GLU A 156 2.57 -18.12 7.17
CA GLU A 156 4.01 -18.35 7.34
C GLU A 156 4.73 -17.10 7.90
N LYS A 157 4.44 -15.90 7.38
CA LYS A 157 5.01 -14.65 7.89
C LYS A 157 4.61 -14.38 9.35
N PHE A 158 3.34 -14.60 9.69
CA PHE A 158 2.84 -14.40 11.05
C PHE A 158 3.38 -15.46 12.02
N GLU A 159 3.55 -16.71 11.60
CA GLU A 159 4.21 -17.77 12.40
C GLU A 159 5.66 -17.36 12.70
N LYS A 160 6.41 -16.90 11.70
CA LYS A 160 7.77 -16.41 11.90
C LYS A 160 7.79 -15.22 12.87
N ALA A 161 6.98 -14.20 12.67
CA ALA A 161 6.94 -13.05 13.56
C ALA A 161 6.49 -13.40 14.99
N SER A 162 5.59 -14.38 15.15
CA SER A 162 5.16 -14.85 16.47
C SER A 162 6.26 -15.51 17.29
N THR A 163 7.35 -15.93 16.65
CA THR A 163 8.53 -16.56 17.30
C THR A 163 9.73 -15.61 17.35
N ASP A 164 10.01 -14.91 16.29
CA ASP A 164 11.28 -14.23 16.05
C ASP A 164 11.25 -12.73 16.41
N SER A 165 10.07 -12.07 16.38
CA SER A 165 9.95 -10.66 16.74
C SER A 165 10.56 -10.35 18.09
N VAL A 166 11.33 -9.27 18.18
CA VAL A 166 11.95 -8.82 19.43
C VAL A 166 11.01 -7.90 20.22
N ASP A 167 10.13 -7.17 19.55
CA ASP A 167 9.10 -6.38 20.20
C ASP A 167 7.95 -7.28 20.70
N PRO A 168 7.66 -7.28 22.02
CA PRO A 168 6.65 -8.18 22.59
C PRO A 168 5.21 -7.87 22.10
N ASP A 169 4.90 -6.63 21.74
CA ASP A 169 3.57 -6.27 21.26
C ASP A 169 3.38 -6.73 19.81
N ILE A 170 4.43 -6.64 18.98
CA ILE A 170 4.42 -7.16 17.61
C ILE A 170 4.31 -8.69 17.64
N LYS A 171 5.11 -9.37 18.47
CA LYS A 171 5.01 -10.81 18.70
C LYS A 171 3.61 -11.24 19.13
N MET A 172 3.02 -10.51 20.06
CA MET A 172 1.67 -10.77 20.55
C MET A 172 0.61 -10.54 19.46
N MET A 173 0.73 -9.47 18.69
CA MET A 173 -0.16 -9.18 17.55
C MET A 173 -0.08 -10.32 16.53
N ALA A 174 1.11 -10.75 16.15
CA ALA A 174 1.30 -11.85 15.21
C ALA A 174 0.64 -13.14 15.73
N THR A 175 0.88 -13.50 17.01
CA THR A 175 0.28 -14.68 17.64
C THR A 175 -1.25 -14.63 17.63
N ASN A 176 -1.82 -13.49 17.99
CA ASN A 176 -3.28 -13.33 18.12
C ASN A 176 -4.03 -13.33 16.78
N LYS A 177 -3.35 -13.01 15.67
CA LYS A 177 -3.95 -13.01 14.33
C LYS A 177 -3.97 -14.37 13.65
N LEU A 178 -3.10 -15.29 14.04
CA LEU A 178 -3.00 -16.63 13.41
C LEU A 178 -4.31 -17.41 13.36
N PRO A 179 -5.14 -17.47 14.42
CA PRO A 179 -6.42 -18.17 14.34
C PRO A 179 -7.37 -17.60 13.29
N ASP A 180 -7.44 -16.28 13.16
CA ASP A 180 -8.29 -15.62 12.17
C ASP A 180 -7.79 -15.89 10.74
N LEU A 181 -6.46 -15.78 10.50
CA LEU A 181 -5.86 -16.07 9.21
C LEU A 181 -6.10 -17.52 8.76
N ARG A 182 -5.98 -18.49 9.67
CA ARG A 182 -6.28 -19.90 9.36
C ARG A 182 -7.74 -20.12 9.01
N LYS A 183 -8.66 -19.44 9.71
CA LYS A 183 -10.08 -19.47 9.39
C LYS A 183 -10.39 -18.85 8.02
N HIS A 184 -9.73 -17.75 7.70
CA HIS A 184 -9.86 -17.12 6.37
C HIS A 184 -9.36 -18.07 5.27
N LEU A 185 -8.23 -18.74 5.47
CA LEU A 185 -7.72 -19.74 4.55
C LEU A 185 -8.74 -20.87 4.34
N GLU A 186 -9.32 -21.41 5.39
CA GLU A 186 -10.34 -22.46 5.29
C GLU A 186 -11.55 -21.99 4.43
N MET A 187 -12.01 -20.76 4.66
CA MET A 187 -13.12 -20.19 3.90
C MET A 187 -12.75 -19.96 2.43
N ALA A 188 -11.52 -19.53 2.15
CA ALA A 188 -11.01 -19.37 0.79
C ALA A 188 -10.89 -20.72 0.07
N GLU A 189 -10.39 -21.76 0.74
CA GLU A 189 -10.31 -23.13 0.18
C GLU A 189 -11.70 -23.73 -0.09
N MET A 190 -12.67 -23.45 0.78
CA MET A 190 -14.07 -23.87 0.53
C MET A 190 -14.65 -23.19 -0.70
N CYS A 191 -14.40 -21.86 -0.87
CA CYS A 191 -14.82 -21.12 -2.05
C CYS A 191 -14.15 -21.65 -3.32
N GLN A 192 -12.83 -21.88 -3.28
CA GLN A 192 -12.05 -22.45 -4.38
C GLN A 192 -12.64 -23.77 -4.87
N LYS A 193 -12.92 -24.73 -3.97
CA LYS A 193 -13.54 -26.01 -4.31
C LYS A 193 -14.89 -25.85 -4.97
N LYS A 194 -15.71 -24.89 -4.53
CA LYS A 194 -17.00 -24.60 -5.17
C LYS A 194 -16.82 -24.04 -6.59
N CYS A 195 -15.84 -23.13 -6.79
CA CYS A 195 -15.53 -22.61 -8.12
C CYS A 195 -15.06 -23.72 -9.08
N GLU A 196 -14.23 -24.64 -8.61
CA GLU A 196 -13.76 -25.80 -9.40
C GLU A 196 -14.90 -26.74 -9.78
N ALA A 197 -15.91 -26.92 -8.94
CA ALA A 197 -17.06 -27.78 -9.18
C ALA A 197 -18.05 -27.19 -10.21
N MET A 198 -17.92 -25.91 -10.58
CA MET A 198 -18.76 -25.29 -11.61
C MET A 198 -18.41 -25.90 -13.00
N LYS A 199 -19.36 -26.56 -13.64
CA LYS A 199 -19.27 -27.09 -15.00
C LYS A 199 -19.43 -26.00 -16.05
#